data_f06c58bf430f4cf56c0b826ad18591ae
#
_entry.id   f06c58bf430f4cf56c0b826ad18591ae
#
_cell.length_a   1.000
_cell.length_b   1.000
_cell.length_c   1.000
_cell.angle_alpha   90.00
_cell.angle_beta   90.00
_cell.angle_gamma   90.00
#
_symmetry.space_group_name_H-M   'P 1'
#
loop_
_entity.id
_entity.type
_entity.pdbx_description
1 polymer ?
#
loop_
_entity_poly.entity_id
_entity_poly.type
_entity_poly.pdbx_seq_one_letter_code
_entity_poly.pdbx_strand_id
1 'polypeptide(L)'
;GEPTWGYLYRHMIGPLAEDNRVVVPDHMGFGKSETPQDREYTLQAHTENLVALIEHLGLADITFVGQDWGGPIATAYTVRHPERVKRIVFANTLAGYGRVDDASVTPTSESRWFTWIGDGLESGRTEDVLLNLGSTVLSVMKIIGFTNSAAVDDTWIRAYSDPFPDRESAIGGLEFPLDAYLGRIRDYVVEGA
;
A
#
# COMPACT_ATOMS: atom_id res chain seq x y z
N GLY A 1 3.50 -1.33 -0.59
CA GLY A 1 2.84 -1.69 -1.86
C GLY A 1 1.89 -2.86 -1.69
N GLU A 2 0.77 -2.82 -2.33
CA GLU A 2 -0.20 -3.91 -2.31
C GLU A 2 0.20 -4.98 -3.36
N PRO A 3 0.13 -6.26 -3.09
CA PRO A 3 -0.11 -6.94 -1.81
C PRO A 3 1.20 -7.35 -1.10
N THR A 4 2.05 -6.40 -0.77
CA THR A 4 3.37 -6.65 -0.17
C THR A 4 3.45 -6.18 1.29
N TRP A 5 4.61 -6.34 1.90
CA TRP A 5 4.89 -6.00 3.29
C TRP A 5 6.35 -5.60 3.48
N GLY A 6 6.82 -5.39 4.70
CA GLY A 6 8.17 -4.95 5.01
C GLY A 6 9.30 -5.76 4.36
N TYR A 7 9.04 -7.02 4.00
CA TYR A 7 9.98 -7.86 3.25
C TYR A 7 10.41 -7.25 1.90
N LEU A 8 9.57 -6.41 1.28
CA LEU A 8 9.91 -5.68 0.07
C LEU A 8 11.20 -4.86 0.23
N TYR A 9 11.38 -4.26 1.41
CA TYR A 9 12.50 -3.36 1.71
C TYR A 9 13.73 -4.07 2.30
N ARG A 10 13.74 -5.41 2.41
CA ARG A 10 14.80 -6.19 3.09
C ARG A 10 16.23 -5.86 2.66
N HIS A 11 16.45 -5.53 1.39
CA HIS A 11 17.75 -5.17 0.85
C HIS A 11 18.14 -3.71 1.07
N MET A 12 17.18 -2.87 1.46
CA MET A 12 17.40 -1.45 1.73
C MET A 12 17.64 -1.18 3.22
N ILE A 13 17.10 -2.03 4.11
CA ILE A 13 17.14 -1.82 5.56
C ILE A 13 18.59 -1.77 6.06
N GLY A 14 19.41 -2.75 5.71
CA GLY A 14 20.81 -2.81 6.16
C GLY A 14 21.62 -1.57 5.79
N PRO A 15 21.76 -1.24 4.50
CA PRO A 15 22.51 -0.05 4.08
C PRO A 15 21.97 1.26 4.67
N LEU A 16 20.65 1.43 4.79
CA LEU A 16 20.09 2.65 5.36
C LEU A 16 20.27 2.75 6.88
N ALA A 17 20.35 1.61 7.56
CA ALA A 17 20.50 1.55 9.01
C ALA A 17 21.93 1.85 9.50
N GLU A 18 22.92 1.96 8.60
CA GLU A 18 24.28 2.33 8.97
C GLU A 18 24.34 3.74 9.58
N ASP A 19 23.56 4.69 9.06
CA ASP A 19 23.56 6.09 9.49
C ASP A 19 22.20 6.61 9.98
N ASN A 20 21.15 5.78 9.94
CA ASN A 20 19.79 6.21 10.26
C ASN A 20 19.07 5.19 11.14
N ARG A 21 18.06 5.67 11.88
CA ARG A 21 17.05 4.79 12.45
C ARG A 21 16.05 4.42 11.35
N VAL A 22 16.01 3.16 10.93
CA VAL A 22 15.10 2.67 9.90
C VAL A 22 13.88 2.02 10.55
N VAL A 23 12.69 2.44 10.16
CA VAL A 23 11.42 1.86 10.60
C VAL A 23 10.64 1.43 9.35
N VAL A 24 10.28 0.15 9.28
CA VAL A 24 9.54 -0.43 8.15
C VAL A 24 8.28 -1.10 8.72
N PRO A 25 7.18 -0.36 8.86
CA PRO A 25 5.94 -0.94 9.39
C PRO A 25 5.25 -1.78 8.32
N ASP A 26 4.66 -2.88 8.75
CA ASP A 26 3.62 -3.54 7.97
C ASP A 26 2.30 -2.83 8.25
N HIS A 27 1.58 -2.45 7.23
CA HIS A 27 0.26 -1.85 7.41
C HIS A 27 -0.75 -2.88 7.91
N MET A 28 -1.77 -2.41 8.62
CA MET A 28 -2.90 -3.24 9.04
C MET A 28 -3.43 -4.08 7.88
N GLY A 29 -3.60 -5.39 8.08
CA GLY A 29 -4.00 -6.34 7.03
C GLY A 29 -2.88 -6.83 6.14
N PHE A 30 -1.60 -6.53 6.45
CA PHE A 30 -0.45 -6.96 5.67
C PHE A 30 0.68 -7.49 6.56
N GLY A 31 1.47 -8.40 6.01
CA GLY A 31 2.70 -8.90 6.63
C GLY A 31 2.47 -9.53 7.99
N LYS A 32 3.05 -8.95 9.02
CA LYS A 32 2.97 -9.42 10.41
C LYS A 32 2.04 -8.58 11.28
N SER A 33 1.42 -7.54 10.72
CA SER A 33 0.45 -6.73 11.42
C SER A 33 -0.89 -7.46 11.56
N GLU A 34 -1.67 -7.06 12.55
CA GLU A 34 -3.01 -7.61 12.76
C GLU A 34 -3.94 -7.33 11.58
N THR A 35 -4.92 -8.23 11.39
CA THR A 35 -5.95 -8.12 10.35
C THR A 35 -7.34 -8.11 11.00
N PRO A 36 -7.71 -7.02 11.72
CA PRO A 36 -9.00 -6.94 12.38
C PRO A 36 -10.14 -6.93 11.35
N GLN A 37 -11.21 -7.68 11.65
CA GLN A 37 -12.37 -7.83 10.78
C GLN A 37 -13.47 -6.77 11.05
N ASP A 38 -13.30 -5.97 12.08
CA ASP A 38 -14.22 -4.93 12.54
C ASP A 38 -13.70 -3.50 12.29
N ARG A 39 -12.72 -3.35 11.39
CA ARG A 39 -12.09 -2.08 11.04
C ARG A 39 -12.23 -1.78 9.56
N GLU A 40 -12.25 -0.49 9.23
CA GLU A 40 -12.17 -0.03 7.86
C GLU A 40 -10.71 0.01 7.38
N TYR A 41 -10.48 -0.38 6.13
CA TYR A 41 -9.17 -0.42 5.48
C TYR A 41 -9.01 0.74 4.49
N THR A 42 -9.35 1.95 4.92
CA THR A 42 -9.27 3.16 4.11
C THR A 42 -7.90 3.84 4.21
N LEU A 43 -7.59 4.74 3.27
CA LEU A 43 -6.39 5.58 3.36
C LEU A 43 -6.35 6.33 4.70
N GLN A 44 -7.49 6.82 5.16
CA GLN A 44 -7.59 7.50 6.45
C GLN A 44 -7.14 6.58 7.60
N ALA A 45 -7.71 5.38 7.71
CA ALA A 45 -7.38 4.44 8.77
C ALA A 45 -5.87 4.07 8.77
N HIS A 46 -5.30 3.82 7.59
CA HIS A 46 -3.86 3.54 7.47
C HIS A 46 -2.99 4.73 7.82
N THR A 47 -3.41 5.95 7.48
CA THR A 47 -2.68 7.18 7.85
C THR A 47 -2.76 7.42 9.35
N GLU A 48 -3.91 7.26 9.97
CA GLU A 48 -4.09 7.40 11.43
C GLU A 48 -3.25 6.38 12.21
N ASN A 49 -3.19 5.13 11.74
CA ASN A 49 -2.30 4.11 12.31
C ASN A 49 -0.83 4.52 12.19
N LEU A 50 -0.43 5.11 11.06
CA LEU A 50 0.93 5.63 10.88
C LEU A 50 1.22 6.82 11.80
N VAL A 51 0.27 7.74 11.98
CA VAL A 51 0.37 8.85 12.96
C VAL A 51 0.64 8.30 14.35
N ALA A 52 -0.19 7.36 14.82
CA ALA A 52 -0.05 6.75 16.14
C ALA A 52 1.31 6.05 16.32
N LEU A 53 1.80 5.35 15.29
CA LEU A 53 3.12 4.70 15.33
C LEU A 53 4.25 5.73 15.43
N ILE A 54 4.20 6.80 14.62
CA ILE A 54 5.21 7.85 14.61
C ILE A 54 5.27 8.57 15.95
N GLU A 55 4.11 8.86 16.55
CA GLU A 55 4.00 9.47 17.87
C GLU A 55 4.55 8.54 18.96
N HIS A 56 4.14 7.28 18.96
CA HIS A 56 4.60 6.28 19.92
C HIS A 56 6.12 6.09 19.89
N LEU A 57 6.73 6.12 18.70
CA LEU A 57 8.18 5.99 18.53
C LEU A 57 8.95 7.30 18.69
N GLY A 58 8.26 8.43 18.84
CA GLY A 58 8.84 9.77 18.97
C GLY A 58 9.67 10.18 17.75
N LEU A 59 9.21 9.82 16.53
CA LEU A 59 9.98 10.11 15.31
C LEU A 59 9.84 11.57 14.89
N ALA A 60 10.95 12.15 14.46
CA ALA A 60 11.05 13.50 13.89
C ALA A 60 12.07 13.50 12.75
N ASP A 61 12.12 14.59 11.96
CA ASP A 61 13.00 14.71 10.80
C ASP A 61 12.87 13.53 9.82
N ILE A 62 11.65 13.08 9.59
CA ILE A 62 11.35 11.84 8.89
C ILE A 62 11.70 11.98 7.41
N THR A 63 12.38 10.97 6.87
CA THR A 63 12.47 10.73 5.45
C THR A 63 11.58 9.52 5.10
N PHE A 64 10.47 9.76 4.42
CA PHE A 64 9.64 8.68 3.90
C PHE A 64 10.26 8.08 2.63
N VAL A 65 10.21 6.76 2.53
CA VAL A 65 10.46 6.02 1.30
C VAL A 65 9.20 5.24 0.99
N GLY A 66 8.43 5.69 0.03
CA GLY A 66 7.12 5.14 -0.31
C GLY A 66 7.08 4.54 -1.71
N GLN A 67 6.47 3.36 -1.82
CA GLN A 67 6.18 2.68 -3.08
C GLN A 67 4.70 2.29 -3.08
N ASP A 68 4.03 2.36 -4.24
CA ASP A 68 2.62 2.02 -4.41
C ASP A 68 1.74 2.77 -3.37
N TRP A 69 0.97 2.11 -2.53
CA TRP A 69 0.19 2.73 -1.45
C TRP A 69 1.01 3.53 -0.42
N GLY A 70 2.32 3.29 -0.33
CA GLY A 70 3.21 4.10 0.50
C GLY A 70 3.27 5.57 0.08
N GLY A 71 3.00 5.88 -1.20
CA GLY A 71 2.91 7.25 -1.70
C GLY A 71 1.71 8.02 -1.14
N PRO A 72 0.47 7.56 -1.37
CA PRO A 72 -0.73 8.16 -0.79
C PRO A 72 -0.68 8.31 0.73
N ILE A 73 -0.24 7.27 1.46
CA ILE A 73 -0.15 7.30 2.93
C ILE A 73 0.88 8.33 3.39
N ALA A 74 2.10 8.35 2.79
CA ALA A 74 3.12 9.34 3.13
C ALA A 74 2.67 10.77 2.80
N THR A 75 1.94 10.96 1.69
CA THR A 75 1.39 12.27 1.31
C THR A 75 0.32 12.71 2.30
N ALA A 76 -0.64 11.85 2.61
CA ALA A 76 -1.72 12.15 3.56
C ALA A 76 -1.18 12.48 4.97
N TYR A 77 -0.12 11.80 5.41
CA TYR A 77 0.60 12.15 6.63
C TYR A 77 1.26 13.52 6.50
N THR A 78 2.01 13.75 5.42
CA THR A 78 2.84 14.95 5.28
C THR A 78 2.02 16.24 5.19
N VAL A 79 0.87 16.23 4.53
CA VAL A 79 0.00 17.42 4.46
C VAL A 79 -0.57 17.81 5.83
N ARG A 80 -0.68 16.86 6.76
CA ARG A 80 -1.19 17.08 8.12
C ARG A 80 -0.08 17.39 9.14
N HIS A 81 1.13 16.91 8.89
CA HIS A 81 2.29 17.02 9.80
C HIS A 81 3.57 17.43 9.06
N PRO A 82 3.54 18.55 8.28
CA PRO A 82 4.69 18.94 7.45
C PRO A 82 5.95 19.22 8.26
N GLU A 83 5.79 19.67 9.51
CA GLU A 83 6.88 19.99 10.42
C GLU A 83 7.71 18.77 10.85
N ARG A 84 7.16 17.56 10.70
CA ARG A 84 7.82 16.31 11.07
C ARG A 84 8.55 15.65 9.91
N VAL A 85 8.31 16.11 8.67
CA VAL A 85 8.79 15.46 7.45
C VAL A 85 9.90 16.28 6.83
N LYS A 86 11.06 15.66 6.67
CA LYS A 86 12.23 16.28 6.05
C LYS A 86 12.32 16.01 4.55
N ARG A 87 11.96 14.81 4.13
CA ARG A 87 12.02 14.36 2.72
C ARG A 87 11.02 13.27 2.45
N ILE A 88 10.63 13.16 1.19
CA ILE A 88 9.88 12.02 0.68
C ILE A 88 10.60 11.50 -0.57
N VAL A 89 10.79 10.19 -0.63
CA VAL A 89 11.29 9.46 -1.80
C VAL A 89 10.14 8.60 -2.31
N PHE A 90 9.71 8.85 -3.53
CA PHE A 90 8.67 8.09 -4.19
C PHE A 90 9.27 7.10 -5.20
N ALA A 91 8.84 5.85 -5.14
CA ALA A 91 9.24 4.79 -6.04
C ALA A 91 7.99 4.14 -6.64
N ASN A 92 7.76 4.35 -7.94
CA ASN A 92 6.62 3.79 -8.68
C ASN A 92 5.29 3.95 -7.92
N THR A 93 4.93 5.20 -7.63
CA THR A 93 3.73 5.56 -6.88
C THR A 93 3.23 6.95 -7.28
N LEU A 94 2.08 7.35 -6.75
CA LEU A 94 1.54 8.70 -6.93
C LEU A 94 2.12 9.63 -5.86
N ALA A 95 2.71 10.73 -6.31
CA ALA A 95 3.16 11.83 -5.46
C ALA A 95 2.04 12.86 -5.32
N GLY A 96 1.21 12.67 -4.33
CA GLY A 96 0.07 13.54 -4.10
C GLY A 96 -1.02 13.39 -5.17
N TYR A 97 -2.23 13.72 -4.80
CA TYR A 97 -3.29 13.94 -5.76
C TYR A 97 -3.16 15.37 -6.19
N GLY A 98 -2.90 15.61 -7.47
CA GLY A 98 -2.69 16.91 -8.05
C GLY A 98 -3.78 17.92 -7.68
N ARG A 99 -3.62 19.15 -8.09
CA ARG A 99 -4.57 20.23 -7.77
C ARG A 99 -6.01 19.75 -7.97
N VAL A 100 -6.90 20.18 -7.09
CA VAL A 100 -8.33 19.76 -7.05
C VAL A 100 -9.03 19.88 -8.41
N ASP A 101 -8.52 20.76 -9.26
CA ASP A 101 -9.02 21.11 -10.58
C ASP A 101 -8.32 20.37 -11.74
N ASP A 102 -7.31 19.54 -11.45
CA ASP A 102 -6.64 18.79 -12.51
C ASP A 102 -7.40 17.49 -12.82
N ALA A 103 -8.33 17.60 -13.78
CA ALA A 103 -9.09 16.47 -14.31
C ALA A 103 -8.20 15.39 -14.99
N SER A 104 -6.90 15.68 -15.18
CA SER A 104 -5.93 14.74 -15.77
C SER A 104 -5.50 13.65 -14.78
N VAL A 105 -5.82 13.79 -13.49
CA VAL A 105 -5.55 12.78 -12.46
C VAL A 105 -6.78 11.89 -12.24
N THR A 106 -7.24 11.23 -13.27
CA THR A 106 -8.09 10.04 -13.15
C THR A 106 -7.25 8.81 -13.49
N PRO A 107 -6.52 8.25 -12.55
CA PRO A 107 -5.57 7.18 -12.84
C PRO A 107 -6.23 5.83 -13.08
N THR A 108 -7.52 5.72 -12.77
CA THR A 108 -8.17 4.43 -12.65
C THR A 108 -8.67 3.84 -13.96
N SER A 109 -9.04 4.68 -14.94
CA SER A 109 -9.72 4.17 -16.15
C SER A 109 -8.80 3.53 -17.20
N GLU A 110 -7.48 3.78 -17.18
CA GLU A 110 -6.54 3.26 -18.19
C GLU A 110 -5.60 2.18 -17.68
N SER A 111 -5.58 1.92 -16.38
CA SER A 111 -4.74 0.88 -15.78
C SER A 111 -5.37 -0.50 -16.00
N ARG A 112 -4.57 -1.46 -16.52
CA ARG A 112 -4.98 -2.87 -16.63
C ARG A 112 -5.45 -3.45 -15.30
N TRP A 113 -4.86 -3.00 -14.19
CA TRP A 113 -5.21 -3.39 -12.84
C TRP A 113 -6.63 -2.93 -12.48
N PHE A 114 -6.92 -1.64 -12.63
CA PHE A 114 -8.24 -1.11 -12.28
C PHE A 114 -9.33 -1.53 -13.25
N THR A 115 -9.02 -1.71 -14.54
CA THR A 115 -9.94 -2.34 -15.48
C THR A 115 -10.31 -3.75 -15.03
N TRP A 116 -9.32 -4.56 -14.63
CA TRP A 116 -9.55 -5.92 -14.14
C TRP A 116 -10.38 -5.94 -12.84
N ILE A 117 -10.15 -4.99 -11.92
CA ILE A 117 -10.97 -4.82 -10.71
C ILE A 117 -12.41 -4.53 -11.09
N GLY A 118 -12.66 -3.50 -11.89
CA GLY A 118 -14.00 -3.10 -12.29
C GLY A 118 -14.77 -4.22 -12.97
N ASP A 119 -14.18 -4.87 -13.97
CA ASP A 119 -14.78 -5.99 -14.70
C ASP A 119 -15.07 -7.21 -13.82
N GLY A 120 -14.37 -7.33 -12.71
CA GLY A 120 -14.49 -8.46 -11.79
C GLY A 120 -15.46 -8.25 -10.62
N LEU A 121 -15.82 -7.02 -10.31
CA LEU A 121 -16.64 -6.71 -9.12
C LEU A 121 -18.06 -7.31 -9.24
N GLU A 122 -18.74 -7.09 -10.36
CA GLU A 122 -20.11 -7.61 -10.56
C GLU A 122 -20.19 -9.13 -10.56
N SER A 123 -19.12 -9.82 -10.98
CA SER A 123 -19.06 -11.28 -11.03
C SER A 123 -18.51 -11.92 -9.76
N GLY A 124 -18.05 -11.16 -8.77
CA GLY A 124 -17.35 -11.66 -7.59
C GLY A 124 -15.90 -12.13 -7.85
N ARG A 125 -15.42 -12.10 -9.09
CA ARG A 125 -14.07 -12.56 -9.45
C ARG A 125 -12.98 -11.79 -8.74
N THR A 126 -13.12 -10.48 -8.57
CA THR A 126 -12.15 -9.64 -7.87
C THR A 126 -12.00 -10.10 -6.42
N GLU A 127 -13.09 -10.30 -5.71
CA GLU A 127 -13.07 -10.82 -4.34
C GLU A 127 -12.47 -12.22 -4.27
N ASP A 128 -12.86 -13.12 -5.17
CA ASP A 128 -12.35 -14.49 -5.18
C ASP A 128 -10.83 -14.57 -5.38
N VAL A 129 -10.27 -13.65 -6.14
CA VAL A 129 -8.82 -13.59 -6.35
C VAL A 129 -8.13 -12.90 -5.18
N LEU A 130 -8.60 -11.73 -4.76
CA LEU A 130 -7.92 -10.90 -3.75
C LEU A 130 -8.09 -11.45 -2.32
N LEU A 131 -9.19 -12.11 -2.00
CA LEU A 131 -9.36 -12.80 -0.73
C LEU A 131 -8.69 -14.19 -0.67
N ASN A 132 -8.02 -14.62 -1.73
CA ASN A 132 -7.21 -15.84 -1.76
C ASN A 132 -5.75 -15.57 -2.11
N LEU A 133 -5.18 -14.44 -1.66
CA LEU A 133 -3.83 -13.99 -2.01
C LEU A 133 -2.75 -15.05 -1.72
N GLY A 134 -2.91 -15.88 -0.71
CA GLY A 134 -1.99 -16.99 -0.44
C GLY A 134 -1.76 -17.91 -1.65
N SER A 135 -2.78 -18.09 -2.50
CA SER A 135 -2.67 -18.89 -3.73
C SER A 135 -2.63 -18.07 -5.02
N THR A 136 -3.03 -16.79 -4.98
CA THR A 136 -3.19 -15.96 -6.19
C THR A 136 -2.18 -14.81 -6.31
N VAL A 137 -1.28 -14.63 -5.33
CA VAL A 137 -0.33 -13.51 -5.30
C VAL A 137 0.50 -13.37 -6.58
N LEU A 138 0.93 -14.46 -7.19
CA LEU A 138 1.65 -14.43 -8.47
C LEU A 138 0.78 -13.90 -9.61
N SER A 139 -0.50 -14.28 -9.64
CA SER A 139 -1.45 -13.81 -10.65
C SER A 139 -1.71 -12.31 -10.50
N VAL A 140 -1.88 -11.84 -9.26
CA VAL A 140 -2.03 -10.42 -8.93
C VAL A 140 -0.80 -9.64 -9.38
N MET A 141 0.41 -10.08 -9.04
CA MET A 141 1.67 -9.44 -9.45
C MET A 141 1.82 -9.38 -10.98
N LYS A 142 1.35 -10.40 -11.70
CA LYS A 142 1.32 -10.38 -13.17
C LYS A 142 0.31 -9.37 -13.73
N ILE A 143 -0.86 -9.24 -13.10
CA ILE A 143 -1.88 -8.28 -13.53
C ILE A 143 -1.33 -6.85 -13.41
N ILE A 144 -0.64 -6.52 -12.34
CA ILE A 144 -0.03 -5.20 -12.12
C ILE A 144 1.27 -4.97 -12.89
N GLY A 145 1.78 -5.97 -13.62
CA GLY A 145 2.91 -5.79 -14.54
C GLY A 145 4.25 -6.37 -14.06
N PHE A 146 4.23 -7.33 -13.14
CA PHE A 146 5.44 -8.06 -12.76
C PHE A 146 5.96 -8.90 -13.93
N THR A 147 7.17 -8.57 -14.40
CA THR A 147 7.76 -9.21 -15.62
C THR A 147 9.05 -9.99 -15.35
N ASN A 148 9.75 -9.70 -14.24
CA ASN A 148 11.01 -10.39 -13.91
C ASN A 148 10.76 -11.73 -13.21
N SER A 149 10.45 -12.76 -14.01
CA SER A 149 10.22 -14.11 -13.50
C SER A 149 11.47 -14.80 -12.98
N ALA A 150 12.67 -14.34 -13.36
CA ALA A 150 13.92 -14.94 -12.90
C ALA A 150 14.22 -14.71 -11.40
N ALA A 151 13.60 -13.68 -10.82
CA ALA A 151 13.71 -13.38 -9.37
C ALA A 151 12.67 -14.14 -8.52
N VAL A 152 11.77 -14.90 -9.14
CA VAL A 152 10.69 -15.64 -8.47
C VAL A 152 11.19 -17.05 -8.18
N ASP A 153 11.64 -17.25 -6.95
CA ASP A 153 11.97 -18.57 -6.41
C ASP A 153 10.97 -18.97 -5.31
N ASP A 154 11.14 -20.17 -4.75
CA ASP A 154 10.26 -20.67 -3.67
C ASP A 154 10.28 -19.77 -2.43
N THR A 155 11.39 -19.09 -2.16
CA THR A 155 11.51 -18.14 -1.05
C THR A 155 10.67 -16.91 -1.30
N TRP A 156 10.74 -16.37 -2.52
CA TRP A 156 9.93 -15.24 -2.94
C TRP A 156 8.44 -15.57 -2.87
N ILE A 157 8.05 -16.74 -3.41
CA ILE A 157 6.65 -17.18 -3.39
C ILE A 157 6.13 -17.25 -1.96
N ARG A 158 6.84 -17.94 -1.07
CA ARG A 158 6.45 -18.04 0.34
C ARG A 158 6.40 -16.69 1.02
N ALA A 159 7.43 -15.84 0.82
CA ALA A 159 7.49 -14.54 1.48
C ALA A 159 6.27 -13.64 1.18
N TYR A 160 5.68 -13.76 -0.01
CA TYR A 160 4.53 -12.95 -0.41
C TYR A 160 3.19 -13.66 -0.29
N SER A 161 3.16 -14.99 -0.16
CA SER A 161 1.92 -15.75 0.04
C SER A 161 1.64 -16.11 1.50
N ASP A 162 2.66 -16.43 2.30
CA ASP A 162 2.50 -16.85 3.70
C ASP A 162 1.76 -15.83 4.61
N PRO A 163 1.84 -14.50 4.38
CA PRO A 163 1.03 -13.54 5.13
C PRO A 163 -0.48 -13.67 4.96
N PHE A 164 -0.94 -14.43 3.95
CA PHE A 164 -2.34 -14.59 3.59
C PHE A 164 -2.78 -16.07 3.65
N PRO A 165 -2.77 -16.69 4.86
CA PRO A 165 -3.11 -18.11 5.00
C PRO A 165 -4.59 -18.44 4.71
N ASP A 166 -5.47 -17.44 4.81
CA ASP A 166 -6.91 -17.57 4.61
C ASP A 166 -7.55 -16.28 4.07
N ARG A 167 -8.85 -16.31 3.84
CA ARG A 167 -9.61 -15.17 3.30
C ARG A 167 -9.65 -13.97 4.27
N GLU A 168 -9.70 -14.22 5.56
CA GLU A 168 -9.77 -13.18 6.59
C GLU A 168 -8.47 -12.37 6.61
N SER A 169 -7.33 -13.04 6.49
CA SER A 169 -6.01 -12.39 6.44
C SER A 169 -5.76 -11.58 5.18
N ALA A 170 -6.52 -11.81 4.09
CA ALA A 170 -6.34 -11.13 2.81
C ALA A 170 -7.23 -9.90 2.62
N ILE A 171 -8.03 -9.50 3.63
CA ILE A 171 -8.98 -8.37 3.49
C ILE A 171 -8.29 -7.05 3.11
N GLY A 172 -7.10 -6.78 3.62
CA GLY A 172 -6.32 -5.59 3.25
C GLY A 172 -5.99 -5.54 1.76
N GLY A 173 -5.68 -6.70 1.17
CA GLY A 173 -5.41 -6.82 -0.26
C GLY A 173 -6.63 -6.60 -1.15
N LEU A 174 -7.84 -6.78 -0.64
CA LEU A 174 -9.09 -6.43 -1.33
C LEU A 174 -9.43 -4.94 -1.14
N GLU A 175 -9.39 -4.45 0.08
CA GLU A 175 -9.88 -3.12 0.44
C GLU A 175 -9.00 -1.98 -0.12
N PHE A 176 -7.68 -2.14 -0.17
CA PHE A 176 -6.79 -1.13 -0.74
C PHE A 176 -7.13 -0.79 -2.19
N PRO A 177 -7.16 -1.73 -3.13
CA PRO A 177 -7.52 -1.40 -4.50
C PRO A 177 -8.96 -0.92 -4.64
N LEU A 178 -9.90 -1.37 -3.80
CA LEU A 178 -11.28 -0.86 -3.80
C LEU A 178 -11.34 0.60 -3.34
N ASP A 179 -10.60 1.00 -2.31
CA ASP A 179 -10.55 2.38 -1.84
C ASP A 179 -10.07 3.32 -2.95
N ALA A 180 -9.05 2.89 -3.72
CA ALA A 180 -8.55 3.62 -4.88
C ALA A 180 -9.56 3.62 -6.04
N TYR A 181 -10.13 2.46 -6.39
CA TYR A 181 -11.09 2.31 -7.49
C TYR A 181 -12.35 3.14 -7.29
N LEU A 182 -12.85 3.19 -6.06
CA LEU A 182 -14.03 3.97 -5.68
C LEU A 182 -13.75 5.47 -5.50
N GLY A 183 -12.50 5.90 -5.63
CA GLY A 183 -12.09 7.30 -5.56
C GLY A 183 -12.08 7.90 -4.14
N ARG A 184 -12.21 7.08 -3.10
CA ARG A 184 -12.28 7.53 -1.69
C ARG A 184 -10.97 8.16 -1.18
N ILE A 185 -9.83 7.74 -1.72
CA ILE A 185 -8.52 8.26 -1.29
C ILE A 185 -8.32 9.75 -1.56
N ARG A 186 -8.88 10.27 -2.66
CA ARG A 186 -8.71 11.67 -3.04
C ARG A 186 -9.21 12.63 -1.97
N ASP A 187 -10.42 12.37 -1.49
CA ASP A 187 -11.10 13.28 -0.58
C ASP A 187 -10.30 13.46 0.72
N TYR A 188 -9.81 12.37 1.29
CA TYR A 188 -9.01 12.42 2.51
C TYR A 188 -7.68 13.20 2.37
N VAL A 189 -7.00 13.11 1.21
CA VAL A 189 -5.77 13.90 0.96
C VAL A 189 -6.09 15.38 0.83
N VAL A 190 -7.15 15.70 0.08
CA VAL A 190 -7.57 17.11 -0.16
C VAL A 190 -8.00 17.81 1.14
N GLU A 191 -8.73 17.12 2.01
CA GLU A 191 -9.14 17.66 3.32
C GLU A 191 -7.98 18.04 4.23
N GLY A 192 -6.81 17.43 4.05
CA GLY A 192 -5.60 17.73 4.83
C GLY A 192 -4.72 18.84 4.25
N ALA A 193 -4.98 19.27 3.03
CA ALA A 193 -4.16 20.25 2.32
C ALA A 193 -4.69 21.68 2.53
#